data_0417528fe0e570fc8ff252cd627a7d64
#
_entry.id   0417528fe0e570fc8ff252cd627a7d64
#
_cell.length_a   1.000
_cell.length_b   1.000
_cell.length_c   1.000
_cell.angle_alpha   90.00
_cell.angle_beta   90.00
_cell.angle_gamma   90.00
#
_symmetry.space_group_name_H-M   'P 1'
#
loop_
_entity.id
_entity.type
_entity.pdbx_description
1 polymer ?
#
loop_
_entity_poly.entity_id
_entity_poly.type
_entity_poly.pdbx_seq_one_letter_code
_entity_poly.pdbx_strand_id
1 'polypeptide(L)'
;INDIQTQWQLLDLSSKPASKSQWLNFNNLTNKAWEPCKEYFNEIKEIKLKNALERKKIISKINQFVSENTNNWPETKKLILFLQNTFKEWQRYAPVLDNDLDELKKLYFEAKKPINNEIKKQEIINKEKKELLIIKVNDISSDDNDHCLGEFSKLKKEWLAIGTAGKKYEKKLWKDFNSCADRFFVEKKKKLNDEIE
;
A
#
# COMPACT_ATOMS: atom_id res chain seq x y z
N ILE A 1 -36.74 -16.35 3.01
CA ILE A 1 -37.20 -16.98 4.25
C ILE A 1 -37.37 -15.92 5.33
N ASN A 2 -36.35 -15.10 5.61
CA ASN A 2 -36.41 -14.05 6.62
C ASN A 2 -37.60 -13.10 6.44
N ASP A 3 -37.88 -12.67 5.20
CA ASP A 3 -39.01 -11.80 4.89
C ASP A 3 -40.34 -12.47 5.23
N ILE A 4 -40.49 -13.76 4.94
CA ILE A 4 -41.70 -14.53 5.25
C ILE A 4 -41.88 -14.68 6.76
N GLN A 5 -40.77 -14.89 7.50
CA GLN A 5 -40.82 -14.97 8.98
C GLN A 5 -41.20 -13.62 9.58
N THR A 6 -40.67 -12.51 9.04
CA THR A 6 -41.07 -11.15 9.45
C THR A 6 -42.54 -10.88 9.17
N GLN A 7 -43.05 -11.26 7.97
CA GLN A 7 -44.47 -11.12 7.62
C GLN A 7 -45.35 -11.95 8.56
N TRP A 8 -44.93 -13.18 8.89
CA TRP A 8 -45.66 -14.00 9.86
C TRP A 8 -45.75 -13.31 11.23
N GLN A 9 -44.65 -12.77 11.74
CA GLN A 9 -44.64 -12.04 13.02
C GLN A 9 -45.55 -10.81 12.99
N LEU A 10 -45.55 -10.07 11.89
CA LEU A 10 -46.44 -8.89 11.71
C LEU A 10 -47.91 -9.29 11.69
N LEU A 11 -48.27 -10.42 11.07
CA LEU A 11 -49.63 -10.94 11.06
C LEU A 11 -50.10 -11.38 12.46
N ASP A 12 -49.21 -12.08 13.23
CA ASP A 12 -49.48 -12.47 14.60
C ASP A 12 -49.70 -11.27 15.54
N LEU A 13 -49.03 -10.15 15.28
CA LEU A 13 -49.17 -8.93 16.07
C LEU A 13 -50.43 -8.10 15.66
N SER A 14 -50.82 -8.16 14.40
CA SER A 14 -51.90 -7.29 13.82
C SER A 14 -53.27 -7.96 13.82
N SER A 15 -53.35 -9.26 14.04
CA SER A 15 -54.57 -10.06 13.96
C SER A 15 -54.66 -11.12 15.07
N LYS A 16 -55.62 -12.04 14.96
CA LYS A 16 -55.71 -13.17 15.88
C LYS A 16 -54.44 -14.04 15.72
N PRO A 17 -53.66 -14.29 16.80
CA PRO A 17 -52.47 -15.10 16.73
C PRO A 17 -52.73 -16.47 16.13
N ALA A 18 -51.75 -16.97 15.38
CA ALA A 18 -51.80 -18.30 14.79
C ALA A 18 -51.90 -19.38 15.88
N SER A 19 -52.64 -20.47 15.59
CA SER A 19 -52.69 -21.61 16.48
C SER A 19 -51.31 -22.27 16.62
N LYS A 20 -51.08 -22.97 17.72
CA LYS A 20 -49.83 -23.74 17.96
C LYS A 20 -49.54 -24.69 16.78
N SER A 21 -50.57 -25.34 16.21
CA SER A 21 -50.40 -26.23 15.05
C SER A 21 -49.92 -25.50 13.81
N GLN A 22 -50.50 -24.32 13.51
CA GLN A 22 -50.10 -23.48 12.36
C GLN A 22 -48.68 -23.00 12.51
N TRP A 23 -48.30 -22.57 13.73
CA TRP A 23 -46.92 -22.13 14.00
C TRP A 23 -45.91 -23.26 13.84
N LEU A 24 -46.21 -24.47 14.36
CA LEU A 24 -45.34 -25.65 14.19
C LEU A 24 -45.18 -26.04 12.72
N ASN A 25 -46.27 -26.00 11.94
CA ASN A 25 -46.19 -26.30 10.52
C ASN A 25 -45.36 -25.27 9.76
N PHE A 26 -45.57 -23.98 10.02
CA PHE A 26 -44.78 -22.91 9.45
C PHE A 26 -43.27 -23.04 9.78
N ASN A 27 -42.96 -23.30 11.05
CA ASN A 27 -41.57 -23.48 11.48
C ASN A 27 -40.92 -24.72 10.86
N ASN A 28 -41.64 -25.81 10.70
CA ASN A 28 -41.14 -27.01 10.03
C ASN A 28 -40.88 -26.76 8.55
N LEU A 29 -41.76 -26.02 7.85
CA LEU A 29 -41.57 -25.66 6.45
C LEU A 29 -40.40 -24.71 6.26
N THR A 30 -40.25 -23.71 7.11
CA THR A 30 -39.12 -22.78 7.05
C THR A 30 -37.80 -23.49 7.35
N ASN A 31 -37.76 -24.40 8.30
CA ASN A 31 -36.58 -25.23 8.59
C ASN A 31 -36.21 -26.11 7.40
N LYS A 32 -37.17 -26.79 6.74
CA LYS A 32 -36.92 -27.55 5.52
C LYS A 32 -36.40 -26.67 4.38
N ALA A 33 -36.91 -25.46 4.26
CA ALA A 33 -36.43 -24.51 3.24
C ALA A 33 -34.98 -24.01 3.53
N TRP A 34 -34.57 -23.98 4.78
CA TRP A 34 -33.18 -23.65 5.18
C TRP A 34 -32.20 -24.80 4.98
N GLU A 35 -32.65 -26.06 5.01
CA GLU A 35 -31.77 -27.24 4.94
C GLU A 35 -30.78 -27.18 3.77
N PRO A 36 -31.17 -26.90 2.51
CA PRO A 36 -30.24 -26.81 1.38
C PRO A 36 -29.23 -25.67 1.50
N CYS A 37 -29.56 -24.62 2.25
CA CYS A 37 -28.69 -23.45 2.42
C CYS A 37 -27.64 -23.63 3.53
N LYS A 38 -27.91 -24.54 4.46
CA LYS A 38 -27.09 -24.75 5.67
C LYS A 38 -25.65 -25.15 5.35
N GLU A 39 -25.49 -26.07 4.43
CA GLU A 39 -24.17 -26.54 3.97
C GLU A 39 -23.39 -25.40 3.33
N TYR A 40 -24.00 -24.67 2.41
CA TYR A 40 -23.40 -23.49 1.77
C TYR A 40 -22.94 -22.42 2.79
N PHE A 41 -23.75 -22.10 3.79
CA PHE A 41 -23.37 -21.13 4.82
C PHE A 41 -22.24 -21.64 5.71
N ASN A 42 -22.18 -22.95 5.99
CA ASN A 42 -21.09 -23.56 6.73
C ASN A 42 -19.78 -23.49 5.93
N GLU A 43 -19.80 -23.81 4.65
CA GLU A 43 -18.63 -23.69 3.77
C GLU A 43 -18.10 -22.25 3.72
N ILE A 44 -18.98 -21.26 3.55
CA ILE A 44 -18.58 -19.84 3.57
C ILE A 44 -17.97 -19.46 4.93
N LYS A 45 -18.54 -19.95 6.02
CA LYS A 45 -18.01 -19.70 7.36
C LYS A 45 -16.59 -20.27 7.51
N GLU A 46 -16.37 -21.49 7.05
CA GLU A 46 -15.04 -22.13 7.06
C GLU A 46 -14.03 -21.36 6.21
N ILE A 47 -14.43 -20.92 5.00
CA ILE A 47 -13.59 -20.07 4.15
C ILE A 47 -13.22 -18.76 4.88
N LYS A 48 -14.18 -18.10 5.51
CA LYS A 48 -13.94 -16.86 6.27
C LYS A 48 -12.97 -17.08 7.44
N LEU A 49 -13.11 -18.18 8.16
CA LEU A 49 -12.20 -18.56 9.26
C LEU A 49 -10.79 -18.85 8.74
N LYS A 50 -10.66 -19.60 7.65
CA LYS A 50 -9.38 -19.86 7.00
C LYS A 50 -8.71 -18.57 6.53
N ASN A 51 -9.46 -17.68 5.91
CA ASN A 51 -8.95 -16.37 5.48
C ASN A 51 -8.44 -15.55 6.67
N ALA A 52 -9.14 -15.56 7.81
CA ALA A 52 -8.71 -14.87 9.02
C ALA A 52 -7.36 -15.42 9.52
N LEU A 53 -7.17 -16.75 9.50
CA LEU A 53 -5.90 -17.40 9.88
C LEU A 53 -4.76 -16.98 8.94
N GLU A 54 -5.00 -16.96 7.62
CA GLU A 54 -3.99 -16.54 6.66
C GLU A 54 -3.62 -15.06 6.83
N ARG A 55 -4.58 -14.18 7.14
CA ARG A 55 -4.30 -12.78 7.49
C ARG A 55 -3.46 -12.65 8.76
N LYS A 56 -3.69 -13.48 9.78
CA LYS A 56 -2.84 -13.52 10.98
C LYS A 56 -1.40 -13.93 10.65
N LYS A 57 -1.21 -14.90 9.74
CA LYS A 57 0.13 -15.28 9.25
C LYS A 57 0.84 -14.12 8.54
N ILE A 58 0.12 -13.32 7.75
CA ILE A 58 0.70 -12.14 7.10
C ILE A 58 1.14 -11.11 8.15
N ILE A 59 0.33 -10.87 9.19
CA ILE A 59 0.71 -9.98 10.30
C ILE A 59 1.98 -10.51 10.99
N SER A 60 2.05 -11.80 11.28
CA SER A 60 3.24 -12.43 11.88
C SER A 60 4.48 -12.28 10.98
N LYS A 61 4.34 -12.48 9.65
CA LYS A 61 5.40 -12.27 8.66
C LYS A 61 5.91 -10.83 8.67
N ILE A 62 5.01 -9.84 8.81
CA ILE A 62 5.42 -8.42 8.90
C ILE A 62 6.15 -8.17 10.21
N ASN A 63 5.66 -8.66 11.34
CA ASN A 63 6.31 -8.50 12.64
C ASN A 63 7.70 -9.17 12.67
N GLN A 64 7.83 -10.35 12.08
CA GLN A 64 9.11 -11.03 11.94
C GLN A 64 10.08 -10.19 11.10
N PHE A 65 9.64 -9.70 9.94
CA PHE A 65 10.45 -8.82 9.09
C PHE A 65 10.92 -7.57 9.86
N VAL A 66 10.04 -6.95 10.65
CA VAL A 66 10.40 -5.80 11.50
C VAL A 66 11.48 -6.20 12.50
N SER A 67 11.31 -7.31 13.24
CA SER A 67 12.26 -7.75 14.27
C SER A 67 13.65 -8.06 13.68
N GLU A 68 13.70 -8.68 12.51
CA GLU A 68 14.95 -9.04 11.83
C GLU A 68 15.71 -7.83 11.28
N ASN A 69 15.00 -6.73 10.95
CA ASN A 69 15.59 -5.57 10.27
C ASN A 69 15.70 -4.32 11.14
N THR A 70 15.23 -4.32 12.39
CA THR A 70 15.21 -3.12 13.26
C THR A 70 16.58 -2.48 13.42
N ASN A 71 17.67 -3.27 13.44
CA ASN A 71 19.04 -2.78 13.58
C ASN A 71 19.69 -2.38 12.26
N ASN A 72 19.20 -2.89 11.13
CA ASN A 72 19.76 -2.60 9.80
C ASN A 72 18.68 -2.71 8.73
N TRP A 73 17.93 -1.63 8.56
CA TRP A 73 16.82 -1.56 7.61
C TRP A 73 17.28 -1.65 6.15
N PRO A 74 16.58 -2.41 5.30
CA PRO A 74 16.80 -2.38 3.87
C PRO A 74 16.48 -1.00 3.26
N GLU A 75 16.95 -0.80 2.03
CA GLU A 75 16.66 0.40 1.25
C GLU A 75 15.14 0.62 1.07
N THR A 76 14.72 1.88 0.96
CA THR A 76 13.33 2.31 0.79
C THR A 76 12.57 1.51 -0.28
N LYS A 77 13.23 1.22 -1.43
CA LYS A 77 12.62 0.45 -2.51
C LYS A 77 12.21 -0.96 -2.09
N LYS A 78 13.07 -1.64 -1.33
CA LYS A 78 12.80 -2.99 -0.81
C LYS A 78 11.68 -2.98 0.23
N LEU A 79 11.65 -1.96 1.10
CA LEU A 79 10.61 -1.77 2.10
C LEU A 79 9.24 -1.55 1.45
N ILE A 80 9.16 -0.69 0.43
CA ILE A 80 7.94 -0.42 -0.32
C ILE A 80 7.46 -1.69 -1.03
N LEU A 81 8.34 -2.42 -1.69
CA LEU A 81 8.01 -3.67 -2.39
C LEU A 81 7.48 -4.74 -1.41
N PHE A 82 8.11 -4.87 -0.23
CA PHE A 82 7.64 -5.77 0.81
C PHE A 82 6.21 -5.44 1.26
N LEU A 83 5.91 -4.15 1.53
CA LEU A 83 4.57 -3.72 1.90
C LEU A 83 3.54 -3.91 0.77
N GLN A 84 3.93 -3.69 -0.48
CA GLN A 84 3.06 -3.95 -1.63
C GLN A 84 2.72 -5.44 -1.77
N ASN A 85 3.71 -6.31 -1.61
CA ASN A 85 3.51 -7.76 -1.70
C ASN A 85 2.63 -8.27 -0.55
N THR A 86 2.89 -7.86 0.69
CA THR A 86 2.04 -8.23 1.84
C THR A 86 0.62 -7.70 1.71
N PHE A 87 0.42 -6.52 1.08
CA PHE A 87 -0.92 -6.01 0.81
C PHE A 87 -1.66 -6.82 -0.26
N LYS A 88 -0.97 -7.23 -1.34
CA LYS A 88 -1.55 -8.14 -2.34
C LYS A 88 -1.95 -9.49 -1.73
N GLU A 89 -1.08 -10.05 -0.88
CA GLU A 89 -1.40 -11.28 -0.13
C GLU A 89 -2.62 -11.07 0.77
N TRP A 90 -2.69 -9.96 1.49
CA TRP A 90 -3.82 -9.61 2.36
C TRP A 90 -5.15 -9.55 1.61
N GLN A 91 -5.15 -8.98 0.40
CA GLN A 91 -6.36 -8.86 -0.41
C GLN A 91 -6.89 -10.21 -0.90
N ARG A 92 -6.01 -11.21 -1.11
CA ARG A 92 -6.42 -12.57 -1.53
C ARG A 92 -7.27 -13.29 -0.50
N TYR A 93 -7.07 -12.98 0.77
CA TYR A 93 -7.77 -13.64 1.88
C TYR A 93 -8.97 -12.81 2.35
N ALA A 94 -9.93 -12.65 1.44
CA ALA A 94 -11.23 -12.03 1.69
C ALA A 94 -12.36 -12.93 1.15
N PRO A 95 -13.54 -12.92 1.76
CA PRO A 95 -13.91 -12.20 2.99
C PRO A 95 -13.44 -12.89 4.28
N VAL A 96 -13.53 -12.17 5.41
CA VAL A 96 -13.40 -12.69 6.78
C VAL A 96 -14.70 -12.48 7.55
N LEU A 97 -14.81 -13.01 8.75
CA LEU A 97 -15.96 -12.74 9.63
C LEU A 97 -15.97 -11.25 10.03
N ASP A 98 -17.15 -10.66 10.11
CA ASP A 98 -17.31 -9.23 10.41
C ASP A 98 -16.72 -8.87 11.78
N ASN A 99 -16.88 -9.75 12.76
CA ASN A 99 -16.32 -9.58 14.11
C ASN A 99 -14.78 -9.56 14.13
N ASP A 100 -14.12 -10.25 13.18
CA ASP A 100 -12.65 -10.33 13.11
C ASP A 100 -12.06 -9.19 12.27
N LEU A 101 -12.88 -8.57 11.42
CA LEU A 101 -12.39 -7.66 10.38
C LEU A 101 -11.67 -6.44 10.94
N ASP A 102 -12.24 -5.80 11.94
CA ASP A 102 -11.70 -4.55 12.48
C ASP A 102 -10.46 -4.81 13.33
N GLU A 103 -10.44 -5.89 14.10
CA GLU A 103 -9.25 -6.30 14.85
C GLU A 103 -8.10 -6.65 13.90
N LEU A 104 -8.35 -7.45 12.86
CA LEU A 104 -7.33 -7.82 11.88
C LEU A 104 -6.78 -6.60 11.13
N LYS A 105 -7.63 -5.64 10.76
CA LYS A 105 -7.19 -4.37 10.16
C LYS A 105 -6.29 -3.60 11.12
N LYS A 106 -6.69 -3.44 12.37
CA LYS A 106 -5.92 -2.72 13.39
C LYS A 106 -4.53 -3.35 13.56
N LEU A 107 -4.46 -4.66 13.77
CA LEU A 107 -3.20 -5.39 13.92
C LEU A 107 -2.31 -5.27 12.68
N TYR A 108 -2.88 -5.34 11.47
CA TYR A 108 -2.15 -5.15 10.22
C TYR A 108 -1.57 -3.75 10.08
N PHE A 109 -2.32 -2.71 10.47
CA PHE A 109 -1.83 -1.33 10.48
C PHE A 109 -0.71 -1.13 11.49
N GLU A 110 -0.85 -1.67 12.69
CA GLU A 110 0.16 -1.59 13.75
C GLU A 110 1.46 -2.30 13.32
N ALA A 111 1.36 -3.50 12.76
CA ALA A 111 2.52 -4.25 12.26
C ALA A 111 3.31 -3.48 11.19
N LYS A 112 2.65 -2.73 10.31
CA LYS A 112 3.30 -1.93 9.26
C LYS A 112 3.89 -0.62 9.74
N LYS A 113 3.48 -0.12 10.89
CA LYS A 113 3.87 1.21 11.39
C LYS A 113 5.39 1.41 11.47
N PRO A 114 6.20 0.48 12.00
CA PRO A 114 7.65 0.62 12.03
C PRO A 114 8.26 0.77 10.63
N ILE A 115 7.83 -0.05 9.67
CA ILE A 115 8.31 0.00 8.28
C ILE A 115 7.96 1.34 7.62
N ASN A 116 6.71 1.81 7.80
CA ASN A 116 6.28 3.11 7.26
C ASN A 116 7.06 4.28 7.87
N ASN A 117 7.39 4.21 9.15
CA ASN A 117 8.21 5.23 9.81
C ASN A 117 9.63 5.24 9.26
N GLU A 118 10.22 4.05 9.03
CA GLU A 118 11.55 3.95 8.44
C GLU A 118 11.57 4.44 6.99
N ILE A 119 10.56 4.11 6.17
CA ILE A 119 10.41 4.66 4.82
C ILE A 119 10.43 6.19 4.85
N LYS A 120 9.61 6.81 5.71
CA LYS A 120 9.57 8.27 5.85
C LYS A 120 10.91 8.85 6.26
N LYS A 121 11.62 8.20 7.19
CA LYS A 121 12.96 8.62 7.64
C LYS A 121 13.96 8.57 6.48
N GLN A 122 14.00 7.48 5.74
CA GLN A 122 14.88 7.34 4.58
C GLN A 122 14.53 8.33 3.46
N GLU A 123 13.23 8.59 3.21
CA GLU A 123 12.78 9.58 2.24
C GLU A 123 13.26 11.00 2.58
N ILE A 124 13.29 11.38 3.86
CA ILE A 124 13.82 12.67 4.34
C ILE A 124 15.33 12.74 4.07
N ILE A 125 16.08 11.71 4.48
CA ILE A 125 17.53 11.64 4.25
C ILE A 125 17.84 11.70 2.75
N ASN A 126 17.09 10.98 1.93
CA ASN A 126 17.27 10.97 0.48
C ASN A 126 16.96 12.35 -0.13
N LYS A 127 15.93 13.04 0.38
CA LYS A 127 15.61 14.41 -0.01
C LYS A 127 16.79 15.35 0.25
N GLU A 128 17.34 15.34 1.47
CA GLU A 128 18.48 16.18 1.84
C GLU A 128 19.71 15.89 0.96
N LYS A 129 20.02 14.60 0.71
CA LYS A 129 21.12 14.22 -0.19
C LYS A 129 20.90 14.76 -1.61
N LYS A 130 19.67 14.70 -2.13
CA LYS A 130 19.33 15.23 -3.47
C LYS A 130 19.40 16.74 -3.52
N GLU A 131 18.97 17.44 -2.47
CA GLU A 131 19.11 18.90 -2.34
C GLU A 131 20.59 19.31 -2.37
N LEU A 132 21.47 18.56 -1.66
CA LEU A 132 22.92 18.80 -1.71
C LEU A 132 23.50 18.57 -3.12
N LEU A 133 23.01 17.58 -3.88
CA LEU A 133 23.44 17.39 -5.26
C LEU A 133 23.01 18.55 -6.17
N ILE A 134 21.82 19.13 -5.96
CA ILE A 134 21.38 20.32 -6.69
C ILE A 134 22.33 21.48 -6.42
N ILE A 135 22.75 21.71 -5.18
CA ILE A 135 23.72 22.73 -4.82
C ILE A 135 25.05 22.46 -5.54
N LYS A 136 25.57 21.22 -5.49
CA LYS A 136 26.81 20.86 -6.20
C LYS A 136 26.75 21.10 -7.70
N VAL A 137 25.60 20.82 -8.34
CA VAL A 137 25.42 21.14 -9.78
C VAL A 137 25.44 22.64 -10.03
N ASN A 138 24.84 23.44 -9.14
CA ASN A 138 24.86 24.90 -9.25
C ASN A 138 26.27 25.47 -9.08
N ASP A 139 27.08 24.85 -8.24
CA ASP A 139 28.44 25.30 -7.93
C ASP A 139 29.48 24.90 -9.00
N ILE A 140 29.09 24.05 -9.99
CA ILE A 140 29.99 23.74 -11.11
C ILE A 140 30.23 25.03 -11.87
N SER A 141 31.48 25.49 -11.87
CA SER A 141 31.94 26.64 -12.68
C SER A 141 33.26 26.28 -13.36
N SER A 142 33.33 26.40 -14.66
CA SER A 142 34.52 26.23 -15.48
C SER A 142 34.25 26.84 -16.84
N ASP A 143 35.29 27.40 -17.46
CA ASP A 143 35.26 27.88 -18.84
C ASP A 143 35.24 26.68 -19.81
N ASP A 144 35.61 25.50 -19.36
CA ASP A 144 35.55 24.27 -20.13
C ASP A 144 34.18 23.58 -19.94
N ASN A 145 33.36 23.67 -20.96
CA ASN A 145 32.02 23.11 -20.97
C ASN A 145 32.00 21.57 -20.98
N ASP A 146 32.98 20.90 -21.55
CA ASP A 146 33.08 19.45 -21.56
C ASP A 146 33.45 18.94 -20.16
N HIS A 147 34.27 19.69 -19.40
CA HIS A 147 34.50 19.43 -17.97
C HIS A 147 33.22 19.55 -17.16
N CYS A 148 32.43 20.61 -17.35
CA CYS A 148 31.15 20.81 -16.65
C CYS A 148 30.17 19.66 -16.93
N LEU A 149 30.05 19.20 -18.17
CA LEU A 149 29.21 18.07 -18.55
C LEU A 149 29.71 16.74 -17.93
N GLY A 150 31.02 16.56 -17.82
CA GLY A 150 31.65 15.42 -17.16
C GLY A 150 31.29 15.36 -15.67
N GLU A 151 31.43 16.48 -14.96
CA GLU A 151 31.07 16.59 -13.54
C GLU A 151 29.55 16.40 -13.33
N PHE A 152 28.70 17.02 -14.13
CA PHE A 152 27.27 16.79 -14.09
C PHE A 152 26.91 15.31 -14.29
N SER A 153 27.58 14.63 -15.23
CA SER A 153 27.35 13.19 -15.46
C SER A 153 27.70 12.34 -14.23
N LYS A 154 28.74 12.68 -13.47
CA LYS A 154 29.08 12.03 -12.21
C LYS A 154 28.00 12.26 -11.16
N LEU A 155 27.56 13.52 -10.96
CA LEU A 155 26.51 13.87 -10.00
C LEU A 155 25.16 13.21 -10.37
N LYS A 156 24.88 13.05 -11.66
CA LYS A 156 23.69 12.32 -12.12
C LYS A 156 23.75 10.83 -11.77
N LYS A 157 24.90 10.18 -11.82
CA LYS A 157 25.08 8.80 -11.35
C LYS A 157 24.87 8.69 -9.83
N GLU A 158 25.42 9.66 -9.06
CA GLU A 158 25.16 9.74 -7.62
C GLU A 158 23.66 9.92 -7.33
N TRP A 159 22.96 10.79 -8.07
CA TRP A 159 21.52 10.97 -7.95
C TRP A 159 20.73 9.69 -8.14
N LEU A 160 21.08 8.91 -9.15
CA LEU A 160 20.41 7.65 -9.46
C LEU A 160 20.66 6.57 -8.38
N ALA A 161 21.78 6.66 -7.68
CA ALA A 161 22.11 5.77 -6.56
C ALA A 161 21.35 6.14 -5.26
N ILE A 162 20.90 7.39 -5.12
CA ILE A 162 20.06 7.82 -4.00
C ILE A 162 18.65 7.27 -4.20
N GLY A 163 18.07 6.67 -3.17
CA GLY A 163 16.69 6.19 -3.19
C GLY A 163 15.67 7.31 -3.40
N THR A 164 14.39 6.96 -3.37
CA THR A 164 13.31 7.95 -3.52
C THR A 164 13.27 8.93 -2.34
N ALA A 165 12.97 10.20 -2.64
CA ALA A 165 12.66 11.24 -1.66
C ALA A 165 11.14 11.34 -1.36
N GLY A 166 10.36 10.34 -1.81
CA GLY A 166 8.91 10.30 -1.68
C GLY A 166 8.17 11.06 -2.78
N LYS A 167 6.94 10.59 -3.06
CA LYS A 167 6.11 11.12 -4.17
C LYS A 167 5.95 12.64 -4.15
N LYS A 168 5.90 13.24 -2.94
CA LYS A 168 5.69 14.68 -2.78
C LYS A 168 6.83 15.52 -3.33
N TYR A 169 8.08 15.05 -3.18
CA TYR A 169 9.27 15.86 -3.47
C TYR A 169 10.01 15.40 -4.74
N GLU A 170 9.91 14.13 -5.11
CA GLU A 170 10.71 13.51 -6.16
C GLU A 170 10.65 14.27 -7.50
N LYS A 171 9.42 14.60 -7.95
CA LYS A 171 9.22 15.29 -9.23
C LYS A 171 9.82 16.69 -9.24
N LYS A 172 9.69 17.44 -8.13
CA LYS A 172 10.24 18.80 -8.01
C LYS A 172 11.75 18.75 -7.98
N LEU A 173 12.32 17.91 -7.12
CA LEU A 173 13.78 17.78 -6.98
C LEU A 173 14.44 17.36 -8.31
N TRP A 174 13.82 16.44 -9.06
CA TRP A 174 14.31 16.03 -10.36
C TRP A 174 14.28 17.17 -11.38
N LYS A 175 13.22 17.98 -11.39
CA LYS A 175 13.12 19.17 -12.24
C LYS A 175 14.21 20.18 -11.89
N ASP A 176 14.36 20.49 -10.58
CA ASP A 176 15.34 21.46 -10.11
C ASP A 176 16.77 21.00 -10.47
N PHE A 177 17.10 19.71 -10.26
CA PHE A 177 18.40 19.14 -10.62
C PHE A 177 18.73 19.27 -12.11
N ASN A 178 17.75 18.97 -13.01
CA ASN A 178 18.00 19.11 -14.44
C ASN A 178 18.06 20.57 -14.89
N SER A 179 17.21 21.45 -14.35
CA SER A 179 17.22 22.87 -14.69
C SER A 179 18.56 23.55 -14.36
N CYS A 180 19.24 23.11 -13.28
CA CYS A 180 20.58 23.60 -12.96
C CYS A 180 21.62 23.25 -14.03
N ALA A 181 21.41 22.13 -14.74
CA ALA A 181 22.32 21.69 -15.79
C ALA A 181 22.01 22.28 -17.19
N ASP A 182 20.82 22.86 -17.40
CA ASP A 182 20.38 23.39 -18.69
C ASP A 182 21.38 24.42 -19.23
N ARG A 183 22.03 25.22 -18.37
CA ARG A 183 23.06 26.20 -18.76
C ARG A 183 24.22 25.56 -19.51
N PHE A 184 24.68 24.37 -19.11
CA PHE A 184 25.82 23.69 -19.78
C PHE A 184 25.45 23.25 -21.21
N PHE A 185 24.22 22.84 -21.43
CA PHE A 185 23.72 22.43 -22.73
C PHE A 185 23.48 23.62 -23.66
N VAL A 186 23.02 24.77 -23.13
CA VAL A 186 22.82 26.00 -23.88
C VAL A 186 24.17 26.56 -24.38
N GLU A 187 25.16 26.62 -23.50
CA GLU A 187 26.52 27.07 -23.86
C GLU A 187 27.18 26.16 -24.90
N LYS A 188 27.03 24.84 -24.77
CA LYS A 188 27.55 23.90 -25.78
C LYS A 188 26.93 24.13 -27.15
N LYS A 189 25.61 24.34 -27.20
CA LYS A 189 24.90 24.61 -28.46
C LYS A 189 25.34 25.92 -29.07
N LYS A 190 25.59 26.96 -28.26
CA LYS A 190 26.08 28.25 -28.73
C LYS A 190 27.48 28.14 -29.36
N LYS A 191 28.43 27.52 -28.63
CA LYS A 191 29.79 27.28 -29.16
C LYS A 191 29.79 26.51 -30.48
N LEU A 192 28.95 25.47 -30.59
CA LEU A 192 28.85 24.66 -31.81
C LEU A 192 28.31 25.47 -33.00
N ASN A 193 27.38 26.42 -32.77
CA ASN A 193 26.87 27.29 -33.82
C ASN A 193 27.93 28.35 -34.27
N ASP A 194 28.69 28.90 -33.31
CA ASP A 194 29.76 29.87 -33.56
C ASP A 194 30.97 29.25 -34.33
N GLU A 195 31.15 27.91 -34.26
CA GLU A 195 32.18 27.18 -35.02
C GLU A 195 31.74 26.81 -36.44
N ILE A 196 30.46 26.94 -36.78
CA ILE A 196 29.90 26.61 -38.10
C ILE A 196 29.73 27.87 -38.98
N GLU A 197 29.73 29.07 -38.39
CA GLU A 197 29.78 30.37 -39.09
C GLU A 197 31.22 30.77 -39.45
#